data_ea89889b9a9f97ceb6ee93342a06078e
#
_entry.id   ea89889b9a9f97ceb6ee93342a06078e
#
_cell.length_a   1.000
_cell.length_b   1.000
_cell.length_c   1.000
_cell.angle_alpha   90.00
_cell.angle_beta   90.00
_cell.angle_gamma   90.00
#
_symmetry.space_group_name_H-M   'P 1'
#
loop_
_entity.id
_entity.type
_entity.pdbx_description
1 polymer ?
#
loop_
_entity_poly.entity_id
_entity_poly.type
_entity_poly.pdbx_seq_one_letter_code
_entity_poly.pdbx_strand_id
1 'polypeptide(L)'
;MRDKAIISLFADSGMRLNELTNIKASDIDWDIYTITIIGKGNKQRKAPFTERSARLLKAQISNNGTGENIWHMKRKSIQCMLLDLAKKTGLPCNPHSFRRGFACNLHRKGLSTLDIMHLGGWEDLSMVLRYTRSITFDDCLKHYRALEVS
;
A
#
# COMPACT_ATOMS: atom_id res chain seq x y z
N MET A 1 -13.00 -8.11 -10.05
CA MET A 1 -11.81 -8.77 -9.45
C MET A 1 -10.60 -7.86 -9.45
N ARG A 2 -10.18 -7.36 -10.61
CA ARG A 2 -9.03 -6.46 -10.79
C ARG A 2 -9.05 -5.22 -9.89
N ASP A 3 -10.14 -4.47 -9.88
CA ASP A 3 -10.26 -3.23 -9.10
C ASP A 3 -10.12 -3.49 -7.59
N LYS A 4 -10.67 -4.62 -7.11
CA LYS A 4 -10.49 -5.05 -5.72
C LYS A 4 -9.02 -5.35 -5.39
N ALA A 5 -8.29 -5.98 -6.32
CA ALA A 5 -6.87 -6.27 -6.15
C ALA A 5 -6.04 -4.97 -6.09
N ILE A 6 -6.33 -4.01 -6.97
CA ILE A 6 -5.69 -2.69 -6.99
C ILE A 6 -5.91 -1.95 -5.66
N ILE A 7 -7.15 -1.87 -5.20
CA ILE A 7 -7.51 -1.16 -3.97
C ILE A 7 -6.88 -1.84 -2.75
N SER A 8 -6.95 -3.17 -2.69
CA SER A 8 -6.35 -3.94 -1.59
C SER A 8 -4.85 -3.71 -1.51
N LEU A 9 -4.18 -3.72 -2.66
CA LEU A 9 -2.73 -3.52 -2.71
C LEU A 9 -2.33 -2.08 -2.35
N PHE A 10 -3.07 -1.07 -2.78
CA PHE A 10 -2.83 0.31 -2.34
C PHE A 10 -2.95 0.45 -0.81
N ALA A 11 -3.98 -0.16 -0.23
CA ALA A 11 -4.21 -0.10 1.22
C ALA A 11 -3.11 -0.84 2.01
N ASP A 12 -2.64 -1.98 1.52
CA ASP A 12 -1.65 -2.80 2.20
C ASP A 12 -0.22 -2.27 2.09
N SER A 13 0.10 -1.60 1.00
CA SER A 13 1.49 -1.27 0.65
C SER A 13 1.82 0.21 0.70
N GLY A 14 0.80 1.07 0.63
CA GLY A 14 0.99 2.51 0.49
C GLY A 14 1.76 2.93 -0.77
N MET A 15 1.79 2.10 -1.81
CA MET A 15 2.50 2.37 -3.06
C MET A 15 2.09 3.67 -3.72
N ARG A 16 3.02 4.26 -4.49
CA ARG A 16 2.69 5.32 -5.44
C ARG A 16 2.01 4.76 -6.67
N LEU A 17 1.20 5.57 -7.34
CA LEU A 17 0.47 5.14 -8.54
C LEU A 17 1.38 4.56 -9.63
N ASN A 18 2.51 5.21 -9.91
CA ASN A 18 3.46 4.70 -10.90
C ASN A 18 4.08 3.36 -10.52
N GLU A 19 4.36 3.17 -9.24
CA GLU A 19 4.89 1.91 -8.72
C GLU A 19 3.89 0.78 -8.94
N LEU A 20 2.64 1.00 -8.54
CA LEU A 20 1.57 0.01 -8.70
C LEU A 20 1.29 -0.31 -10.17
N THR A 21 1.24 0.71 -11.03
CA THR A 21 0.92 0.54 -12.45
C THR A 21 1.93 -0.36 -13.17
N ASN A 22 3.19 -0.32 -12.76
CA ASN A 22 4.29 -1.01 -13.45
C ASN A 22 4.63 -2.39 -12.89
N ILE A 23 3.83 -2.92 -11.97
CA ILE A 23 4.09 -4.24 -11.37
C ILE A 23 3.99 -5.34 -12.44
N LYS A 24 5.02 -6.18 -12.46
CA LYS A 24 5.06 -7.42 -13.25
C LYS A 24 4.90 -8.62 -12.32
N ALA A 25 4.44 -9.74 -12.87
CA ALA A 25 4.32 -10.98 -12.10
C ALA A 25 5.66 -11.43 -11.51
N SER A 26 6.77 -11.19 -12.23
CA SER A 26 8.13 -11.51 -11.80
C SER A 26 8.64 -10.65 -10.62
N ASP A 27 8.00 -9.51 -10.34
CA ASP A 27 8.38 -8.64 -9.21
C ASP A 27 7.84 -9.13 -7.87
N ILE A 28 6.94 -10.11 -7.88
CA ILE A 28 6.21 -10.58 -6.70
C ILE A 28 6.93 -11.76 -6.06
N ASP A 29 7.27 -11.60 -4.80
CA ASP A 29 7.75 -12.67 -3.93
C ASP A 29 6.58 -13.19 -3.09
N TRP A 30 6.13 -14.40 -3.42
CA TRP A 30 4.96 -15.02 -2.80
C TRP A 30 5.27 -15.67 -1.43
N ASP A 31 6.54 -15.92 -1.14
CA ASP A 31 6.95 -16.57 0.10
C ASP A 31 6.96 -15.59 1.27
N ILE A 32 7.37 -14.36 1.00
CA ILE A 32 7.45 -13.30 2.02
C ILE A 32 6.45 -12.16 1.80
N TYR A 33 5.55 -12.29 0.83
CA TYR A 33 4.52 -11.30 0.48
C TYR A 33 5.06 -9.89 0.27
N THR A 34 6.02 -9.77 -0.64
CA THR A 34 6.58 -8.48 -1.04
C THR A 34 6.61 -8.31 -2.55
N ILE A 35 6.64 -7.06 -2.98
CA ILE A 35 6.80 -6.68 -4.38
C ILE A 35 8.04 -5.82 -4.49
N THR A 36 8.93 -6.19 -5.40
CA THR A 36 10.10 -5.37 -5.75
C THR A 36 9.66 -4.22 -6.65
N ILE A 37 9.95 -3.01 -6.24
CA ILE A 37 9.57 -1.78 -6.94
C ILE A 37 10.82 -1.01 -7.33
N ILE A 38 10.80 -0.45 -8.53
CA ILE A 38 11.81 0.51 -8.99
C ILE A 38 11.22 1.92 -8.81
N GLY A 39 11.80 2.67 -7.90
CA GLY A 39 11.41 4.05 -7.61
C GLY A 39 12.20 5.07 -8.42
N LYS A 40 12.06 6.34 -8.02
CA LYS A 40 12.78 7.47 -8.58
C LYS A 40 14.30 7.25 -8.50
N GLY A 41 15.02 7.55 -9.59
CA GLY A 41 16.47 7.37 -9.66
C GLY A 41 16.91 5.90 -9.75
N ASN A 42 16.05 5.02 -10.24
CA ASN A 42 16.33 3.59 -10.41
C ASN A 42 16.64 2.85 -9.09
N LYS A 43 16.23 3.42 -7.95
CA LYS A 43 16.40 2.78 -6.64
C LYS A 43 15.35 1.69 -6.45
N GLN A 44 15.80 0.50 -6.13
CA GLN A 44 14.91 -0.62 -5.78
C GLN A 44 14.49 -0.52 -4.31
N ARG A 45 13.23 -0.83 -4.06
CA ARG A 45 12.68 -1.08 -2.73
C ARG A 45 11.69 -2.23 -2.76
N LYS A 46 11.38 -2.79 -1.61
CA LYS A 46 10.30 -3.76 -1.46
C LYS A 46 9.09 -3.09 -0.82
N ALA A 47 7.89 -3.48 -1.26
CA ALA A 47 6.64 -3.09 -0.63
C ALA A 47 5.91 -4.33 -0.12
N PRO A 48 5.37 -4.30 1.10
CA PRO A 48 4.65 -5.43 1.67
C PRO A 48 3.23 -5.52 1.12
N PHE A 49 2.65 -6.71 1.19
CA PHE A 49 1.22 -6.92 1.03
C PHE A 49 0.75 -8.07 1.92
N THR A 50 -0.56 -8.14 2.16
CA THR A 50 -1.15 -9.16 3.03
C THR A 50 -1.53 -10.43 2.25
N GLU A 51 -1.82 -11.52 2.98
CA GLU A 51 -2.35 -12.74 2.39
C GLU A 51 -3.67 -12.49 1.64
N ARG A 52 -4.50 -11.56 2.11
CA ARG A 52 -5.73 -11.14 1.41
C ARG A 52 -5.42 -10.58 0.03
N SER A 53 -4.46 -9.67 -0.07
CA SER A 53 -4.00 -9.12 -1.36
C SER A 53 -3.34 -10.20 -2.21
N ALA A 54 -2.60 -11.13 -1.62
CA ALA A 54 -2.01 -12.26 -2.35
C ALA A 54 -3.07 -13.09 -3.10
N ARG A 55 -4.17 -13.41 -2.44
CA ARG A 55 -5.28 -14.14 -3.07
C ARG A 55 -5.89 -13.39 -4.26
N LEU A 56 -6.10 -12.09 -4.10
CA LEU A 56 -6.64 -11.24 -5.17
C LEU A 56 -5.66 -11.09 -6.35
N LEU A 57 -4.36 -10.93 -6.06
CA LEU A 57 -3.31 -10.84 -7.06
C LEU A 57 -3.15 -12.14 -7.85
N LYS A 58 -3.15 -13.29 -7.18
CA LYS A 58 -3.10 -14.61 -7.84
C LYS A 58 -4.28 -14.80 -8.80
N ALA A 59 -5.49 -14.46 -8.35
CA ALA A 59 -6.68 -14.53 -9.20
C ALA A 59 -6.58 -13.57 -10.40
N GLN A 60 -6.07 -12.37 -10.21
CA GLN A 60 -5.89 -11.39 -11.28
C GLN A 60 -4.90 -11.88 -12.34
N ILE A 61 -3.75 -12.41 -11.92
CA ILE A 61 -2.72 -12.92 -12.81
C ILE A 61 -3.19 -14.16 -13.56
N SER A 62 -3.88 -15.09 -12.89
CA SER A 62 -4.42 -16.30 -13.52
C SER A 62 -5.45 -16.00 -14.61
N ASN A 63 -6.23 -14.93 -14.44
CA ASN A 63 -7.27 -14.56 -15.41
C ASN A 63 -6.71 -13.80 -16.63
N ASN A 64 -5.59 -13.12 -16.50
CA ASN A 64 -5.11 -12.18 -17.53
C ASN A 64 -3.77 -12.57 -18.17
N GLY A 65 -3.13 -13.64 -17.72
CA GLY A 65 -1.83 -14.07 -18.25
C GLY A 65 -0.66 -13.19 -17.80
N THR A 66 0.53 -13.52 -18.29
CA THR A 66 1.81 -12.90 -17.92
C THR A 66 2.19 -11.76 -18.88
N GLY A 67 1.35 -10.74 -18.99
CA GLY A 67 1.67 -9.53 -19.77
C GLY A 67 2.74 -8.65 -19.13
N GLU A 68 3.12 -7.54 -19.79
CA GLU A 68 4.13 -6.61 -19.29
C GLU A 68 3.80 -6.04 -17.91
N ASN A 69 2.51 -5.81 -17.62
CA ASN A 69 2.04 -5.52 -16.26
C ASN A 69 0.81 -6.36 -15.93
N ILE A 70 0.65 -6.67 -14.64
CA ILE A 70 -0.41 -7.57 -14.17
C ILE A 70 -1.82 -6.98 -14.29
N TRP A 71 -1.94 -5.67 -14.48
CA TRP A 71 -3.23 -4.98 -14.53
C TRP A 71 -3.81 -4.88 -15.94
N HIS A 72 -2.97 -4.92 -16.95
CA HIS A 72 -3.34 -4.60 -18.34
C HIS A 72 -4.05 -3.25 -18.45
N MET A 73 -3.63 -2.29 -17.61
CA MET A 73 -4.17 -0.93 -17.54
C MET A 73 -3.05 0.11 -17.58
N LYS A 74 -3.35 1.22 -18.22
CA LYS A 74 -2.50 2.41 -18.16
C LYS A 74 -2.75 3.18 -16.85
N ARG A 75 -1.76 3.95 -16.40
CA ARG A 75 -1.85 4.80 -15.22
C ARG A 75 -3.12 5.64 -15.17
N LYS A 76 -3.48 6.29 -16.29
CA LYS A 76 -4.68 7.13 -16.39
C LYS A 76 -5.97 6.34 -16.14
N SER A 77 -6.03 5.12 -16.62
CA SER A 77 -7.21 4.25 -16.41
C SER A 77 -7.41 3.90 -14.94
N ILE A 78 -6.33 3.65 -14.22
CA ILE A 78 -6.38 3.40 -12.77
C ILE A 78 -6.83 4.67 -12.03
N GLN A 79 -6.33 5.85 -12.42
CA GLN A 79 -6.79 7.12 -11.86
C GLN A 79 -8.28 7.34 -12.08
N CYS A 80 -8.78 7.09 -13.28
CA CYS A 80 -10.21 7.23 -13.58
C CYS A 80 -11.06 6.27 -12.75
N MET A 81 -10.63 5.02 -12.61
CA MET A 81 -11.31 4.03 -11.77
C MET A 81 -11.39 4.49 -10.31
N LEU A 82 -10.32 5.04 -9.76
CA LEU A 82 -10.29 5.56 -8.39
C LEU A 82 -11.20 6.78 -8.23
N LEU A 83 -11.23 7.69 -9.22
CA LEU A 83 -12.13 8.85 -9.22
C LEU A 83 -13.61 8.43 -9.24
N ASP A 84 -13.95 7.45 -10.06
CA ASP A 84 -15.31 6.92 -10.11
C ASP A 84 -15.72 6.26 -8.79
N LEU A 85 -14.80 5.55 -8.17
CA LEU A 85 -15.01 4.96 -6.85
C LEU A 85 -15.24 6.05 -5.79
N ALA A 86 -14.45 7.12 -5.81
CA ALA A 86 -14.62 8.24 -4.90
C ALA A 86 -16.01 8.89 -5.04
N LYS A 87 -16.46 9.10 -6.28
CA LYS A 87 -17.81 9.63 -6.56
C LYS A 87 -18.92 8.72 -6.06
N LYS A 88 -18.78 7.40 -6.25
CA LYS A 88 -19.79 6.41 -5.84
C LYS A 88 -19.88 6.23 -4.33
N THR A 89 -18.77 6.34 -3.63
CA THR A 89 -18.69 6.06 -2.19
C THR A 89 -18.74 7.30 -1.31
N GLY A 90 -18.45 8.48 -1.88
CA GLY A 90 -18.27 9.71 -1.10
C GLY A 90 -16.97 9.72 -0.27
N LEU A 91 -16.11 8.73 -0.44
CA LEU A 91 -14.83 8.60 0.27
C LEU A 91 -13.66 9.06 -0.61
N PRO A 92 -12.59 9.63 -0.02
CA PRO A 92 -11.41 9.98 -0.79
C PRO A 92 -10.70 8.70 -1.25
N CYS A 93 -10.75 8.42 -2.55
CA CYS A 93 -10.11 7.28 -3.19
C CYS A 93 -9.09 7.78 -4.19
N ASN A 94 -7.88 8.03 -3.74
CA ASN A 94 -6.73 8.37 -4.57
C ASN A 94 -5.46 7.78 -3.97
N PRO A 95 -4.37 7.66 -4.75
CA PRO A 95 -3.14 7.03 -4.25
C PRO A 95 -2.58 7.72 -3.01
N HIS A 96 -2.69 9.04 -2.92
CA HIS A 96 -2.24 9.80 -1.76
C HIS A 96 -3.03 9.47 -0.49
N SER A 97 -4.35 9.35 -0.60
CA SER A 97 -5.23 8.96 0.52
C SER A 97 -4.94 7.55 1.01
N PHE A 98 -4.71 6.61 0.11
CA PHE A 98 -4.31 5.24 0.49
C PHE A 98 -2.96 5.23 1.19
N ARG A 99 -2.00 5.98 0.69
CA ARG A 99 -0.67 6.09 1.26
C ARG A 99 -0.69 6.69 2.66
N ARG A 100 -1.50 7.74 2.86
CA ARG A 100 -1.77 8.32 4.18
C ARG A 100 -2.44 7.32 5.11
N GLY A 101 -3.48 6.63 4.63
CA GLY A 101 -4.20 5.60 5.39
C GLY A 101 -3.29 4.45 5.82
N PHE A 102 -2.39 4.01 4.95
CA PHE A 102 -1.38 3.01 5.25
C PHE A 102 -0.51 3.44 6.45
N ALA A 103 0.06 4.64 6.40
CA ALA A 103 0.88 5.15 7.50
C ALA A 103 0.10 5.29 8.81
N CYS A 104 -1.08 5.88 8.78
CA CYS A 104 -1.93 6.06 9.96
C CYS A 104 -2.36 4.74 10.58
N ASN A 105 -2.76 3.76 9.75
CA ASN A 105 -3.21 2.46 10.21
C ASN A 105 -2.10 1.66 10.88
N LEU A 106 -0.91 1.63 10.28
CA LEU A 106 0.24 0.94 10.85
C LEU A 106 0.68 1.59 12.18
N HIS A 107 0.65 2.91 12.24
CA HIS A 107 0.99 3.60 13.47
C HIS A 107 0.00 3.32 14.59
N ARG A 108 -1.30 3.30 14.32
CA ARG A 108 -2.32 2.88 15.29
C ARG A 108 -2.15 1.44 15.77
N LYS A 109 -1.60 0.58 14.93
CA LYS A 109 -1.27 -0.82 15.29
C LYS A 109 0.04 -0.97 16.06
N GLY A 110 0.76 0.09 16.30
CA GLY A 110 1.94 0.12 17.14
C GLY A 110 3.28 0.05 16.42
N LEU A 111 3.32 0.13 15.07
CA LEU A 111 4.57 0.23 14.35
C LEU A 111 5.23 1.59 14.60
N SER A 112 6.56 1.56 14.73
CA SER A 112 7.34 2.79 14.86
C SER A 112 7.27 3.63 13.58
N THR A 113 7.46 4.93 13.72
CA THR A 113 7.50 5.85 12.56
C THR A 113 8.62 5.47 11.59
N LEU A 114 9.74 4.98 12.11
CA LEU A 114 10.87 4.52 11.29
C LEU A 114 10.54 3.27 10.49
N ASP A 115 9.86 2.29 11.09
CA ASP A 115 9.40 1.10 10.38
C ASP A 115 8.44 1.46 9.26
N ILE A 116 7.49 2.35 9.52
CA ILE A 116 6.53 2.84 8.52
C ILE A 116 7.25 3.54 7.38
N MET A 117 8.25 4.36 7.68
CA MET A 117 9.06 5.03 6.68
C MET A 117 9.72 4.03 5.71
N HIS A 118 10.33 2.99 6.24
CA HIS A 118 10.96 1.94 5.43
C HIS A 118 9.95 1.13 4.62
N LEU A 119 8.85 0.71 5.24
CA LEU A 119 7.81 -0.08 4.55
C LEU A 119 7.14 0.70 3.41
N GLY A 120 6.87 1.97 3.61
CA GLY A 120 6.23 2.83 2.60
C GLY A 120 7.21 3.48 1.61
N GLY A 121 8.50 3.35 1.82
CA GLY A 121 9.53 3.95 0.97
C GLY A 121 9.55 5.48 1.02
N TRP A 122 9.29 6.08 2.18
CA TRP A 122 9.53 7.51 2.39
C TRP A 122 11.02 7.76 2.63
N GLU A 123 11.53 8.79 2.01
CA GLU A 123 12.95 9.18 2.16
C GLU A 123 13.19 9.99 3.44
N ASP A 124 12.15 10.65 3.95
CA ASP A 124 12.23 11.57 5.08
C ASP A 124 11.19 11.23 6.15
N LEU A 125 11.64 11.12 7.38
CA LEU A 125 10.79 10.87 8.54
C LEU A 125 9.73 11.96 8.74
N SER A 126 10.01 13.20 8.39
CA SER A 126 9.07 14.32 8.51
C SER A 126 7.80 14.09 7.69
N MET A 127 7.89 13.41 6.57
CA MET A 127 6.72 13.07 5.72
C MET A 127 5.79 12.09 6.43
N VAL A 128 6.35 11.10 7.12
CA VAL A 128 5.56 10.12 7.90
C VAL A 128 4.94 10.79 9.11
N LEU A 129 5.67 11.65 9.80
CA LEU A 129 5.19 12.41 10.96
C LEU A 129 3.97 13.27 10.63
N ARG A 130 3.88 13.82 9.42
CA ARG A 130 2.67 14.54 8.97
C ARG A 130 1.42 13.67 8.98
N TYR A 131 1.54 12.40 8.61
CA TYR A 131 0.42 11.46 8.57
C TYR A 131 0.05 10.90 9.94
N THR A 132 0.98 10.90 10.88
CA THR A 132 0.83 10.28 12.20
C THR A 132 0.47 11.26 13.31
N ARG A 133 0.27 12.54 12.99
CA ARG A 133 -0.13 13.58 13.96
C ARG A 133 -1.50 13.35 14.62
N SER A 134 -2.35 12.54 14.02
CA SER A 134 -3.70 12.24 14.56
C SER A 134 -3.70 11.23 15.70
N ILE A 135 -2.53 10.68 16.08
CA ILE A 135 -2.41 9.73 17.17
C ILE A 135 -2.52 10.45 18.49
N THR A 136 -3.40 9.93 19.32
CA THR A 136 -3.71 10.48 20.63
C THR A 136 -2.92 9.79 21.74
N PHE A 137 -2.90 10.39 22.92
CA PHE A 137 -2.35 9.75 24.11
C PHE A 137 -3.04 8.40 24.40
N ASP A 138 -4.34 8.30 24.19
CA ASP A 138 -5.08 7.05 24.41
C ASP A 138 -4.63 5.93 23.48
N ASP A 139 -4.31 6.24 22.21
CA ASP A 139 -3.73 5.27 21.29
C ASP A 139 -2.38 4.78 21.78
N CYS A 140 -1.52 5.69 22.25
CA CYS A 140 -0.22 5.35 22.83
C CYS A 140 -0.37 4.51 24.10
N LEU A 141 -1.34 4.84 24.96
CA LEU A 141 -1.60 4.09 26.17
C LEU A 141 -2.04 2.65 25.92
N LYS A 142 -2.84 2.43 24.89
CA LYS A 142 -3.19 1.07 24.43
C LYS A 142 -1.97 0.26 24.04
N HIS A 143 -1.05 0.85 23.29
CA HIS A 143 0.20 0.20 22.91
C HIS A 143 1.07 -0.08 24.13
N TYR A 144 1.19 0.86 25.04
CA TYR A 144 1.95 0.69 26.28
C TYR A 144 1.42 -0.49 27.12
N ARG A 145 0.09 -0.55 27.30
CA ARG A 145 -0.55 -1.64 28.05
C ARG A 145 -0.40 -3.00 27.37
N ALA A 146 -0.37 -3.04 26.04
CA ALA A 146 -0.13 -4.26 25.29
C ALA A 146 1.28 -4.85 25.55
N LEU A 147 2.25 -4.02 25.86
CA LEU A 147 3.61 -4.46 26.21
C LEU A 147 3.68 -5.15 27.59
N GLU A 148 2.78 -4.80 28.51
CA GLU A 148 2.75 -5.42 29.86
C GLU A 148 2.21 -6.86 29.83
N VAL A 149 1.52 -7.26 28.78
CA VAL A 149 0.89 -8.59 28.65
C VAL A 149 1.81 -9.57 27.91
N SER A 150 2.85 -9.07 27.27
CA SER A 150 3.83 -9.90 26.56
C SER A 150 5.08 -10.14 27.40
#